data_7da15dc8892f0dccadb8fda67c4521d1
#
_entry.id   7da15dc8892f0dccadb8fda67c4521d1
#
_cell.length_a   1.000
_cell.length_b   1.000
_cell.length_c   1.000
_cell.angle_alpha   90.00
_cell.angle_beta   90.00
_cell.angle_gamma   90.00
#
_symmetry.space_group_name_H-M   'P 1'
#
loop_
_entity.id
_entity.type
_entity.pdbx_description
1 polymer ?
#
loop_
_entity_poly.entity_id
_entity_poly.type
_entity_poly.pdbx_seq_one_letter_code
_entity_poly.pdbx_strand_id
1 'polypeptide(L)'
;MSTGAHTVIERLLAGGVDVCFANPGTSEMHFVAALDASPGMRAVLCLFEGVATGAADGYARIAGKPAATLLHLGPGMANGLANLHNARRAHSPIVNVVGDHATYHQKLDAPLQSDIDALGNWLQGTVHRPASTAELAATVDAAIASATYGAGRVATIILPADLSWSESNSDGAAPPMTPRDALTSREREIMTLVAQGYTNREIAEELTISTRAVEGHLYRANRPLEILKTYGEQVVLLLGGPATTSAGLRAAARISAATGAKALVETFPARLARGRSVPDIPRLGYFAEMAQEQLRGTRHLMLAGARSPVAFFAYPNMPGDLVPKGTEVHTLATGRLEEIADRLGAPDVPEPPGRAAELPTGPLRSDNWAAVIGALLPENAIISDEANTSGLLLPDATAASPPHDVLTLTGGAIGQGLPVAIGAAIAAPHRPVIALQSDGSALYTISALWTMAREQLDITVVILNNHAYAILQLELMRVGASAAGPKAQSLLELSKPDIDFVAIAEGFGVPATRATTAEELATLFSAAIAEPGPHLIDAVVSAPSFG
;
A
#
# COMPACT_ATOMS: atom_id res chain seq x y z
N MET A 1 -13.66 31.73 19.51
CA MET A 1 -12.23 31.99 19.26
C MET A 1 -11.68 30.69 18.67
N SER A 2 -10.95 30.77 17.58
CA SER A 2 -10.32 29.60 16.97
C SER A 2 -9.09 29.22 17.79
N THR A 3 -8.94 27.94 18.15
CA THR A 3 -7.73 27.41 18.82
C THR A 3 -6.76 26.85 17.79
N GLY A 4 -5.52 26.56 18.21
CA GLY A 4 -4.56 25.91 17.34
C GLY A 4 -5.05 24.56 16.79
N ALA A 5 -5.82 23.81 17.57
CA ALA A 5 -6.45 22.57 17.11
C ALA A 5 -7.43 22.83 15.94
N HIS A 6 -8.26 23.86 16.01
CA HIS A 6 -9.13 24.26 14.89
C HIS A 6 -8.30 24.63 13.66
N THR A 7 -7.24 25.43 13.83
CA THR A 7 -6.34 25.80 12.73
C THR A 7 -5.75 24.56 12.05
N VAL A 8 -5.29 23.57 12.82
CA VAL A 8 -4.74 22.31 12.24
C VAL A 8 -5.80 21.60 11.39
N ILE A 9 -7.02 21.41 11.91
CA ILE A 9 -8.10 20.71 11.20
C ILE A 9 -8.56 21.49 9.96
N GLU A 10 -8.75 22.80 10.06
CA GLU A 10 -9.12 23.67 8.93
C GLU A 10 -8.07 23.61 7.82
N ARG A 11 -6.77 23.61 8.16
CA ARG A 11 -5.69 23.49 7.17
C ARG A 11 -5.62 22.12 6.55
N LEU A 12 -5.83 21.03 7.32
CA LEU A 12 -5.94 19.67 6.80
C LEU A 12 -7.07 19.58 5.76
N LEU A 13 -8.26 20.08 6.10
CA LEU A 13 -9.42 20.11 5.19
C LEU A 13 -9.14 20.94 3.94
N ALA A 14 -8.56 22.15 4.09
CA ALA A 14 -8.19 22.99 2.97
C ALA A 14 -7.17 22.33 2.02
N GLY A 15 -6.31 21.46 2.56
CA GLY A 15 -5.35 20.63 1.82
C GLY A 15 -5.92 19.30 1.30
N GLY A 16 -7.24 19.09 1.38
CA GLY A 16 -7.91 17.88 0.86
C GLY A 16 -7.81 16.64 1.75
N VAL A 17 -7.42 16.80 3.02
CA VAL A 17 -7.40 15.73 4.03
C VAL A 17 -8.72 15.77 4.79
N ASP A 18 -9.63 14.85 4.50
CA ASP A 18 -11.01 14.84 5.02
C ASP A 18 -11.33 13.65 5.93
N VAL A 19 -10.34 12.83 6.26
CA VAL A 19 -10.46 11.72 7.19
C VAL A 19 -9.29 11.71 8.18
N CYS A 20 -9.59 11.43 9.45
CA CYS A 20 -8.62 11.25 10.51
C CYS A 20 -8.89 9.93 11.25
N PHE A 21 -7.95 9.01 11.20
CA PHE A 21 -7.97 7.78 11.98
C PHE A 21 -7.26 8.04 13.31
N ALA A 22 -7.95 7.84 14.43
CA ALA A 22 -7.48 8.31 15.71
C ALA A 22 -7.50 7.24 16.80
N ASN A 23 -6.46 7.24 17.62
CA ASN A 23 -6.47 6.67 18.96
C ASN A 23 -5.97 7.77 19.91
N PRO A 24 -6.85 8.73 20.32
CA PRO A 24 -6.43 9.89 21.07
C PRO A 24 -6.20 9.57 22.55
N GLY A 25 -5.29 10.30 23.18
CA GLY A 25 -5.12 10.35 24.61
C GLY A 25 -5.41 11.74 25.19
N THR A 26 -5.02 11.96 26.45
CA THR A 26 -5.36 13.19 27.19
C THR A 26 -4.77 14.47 26.60
N SER A 27 -3.63 14.40 25.92
CA SER A 27 -2.98 15.58 25.31
C SER A 27 -3.71 16.08 24.06
N GLU A 28 -4.48 15.22 23.40
CA GLU A 28 -5.15 15.50 22.13
C GLU A 28 -6.60 15.97 22.30
N MET A 29 -7.09 16.16 23.55
CA MET A 29 -8.50 16.50 23.82
C MET A 29 -8.95 17.80 23.14
N HIS A 30 -8.08 18.77 22.97
CA HIS A 30 -8.41 20.00 22.23
C HIS A 30 -8.60 19.74 20.73
N PHE A 31 -7.83 18.80 20.16
CA PHE A 31 -8.02 18.36 18.78
C PHE A 31 -9.35 17.60 18.63
N VAL A 32 -9.63 16.68 19.57
CA VAL A 32 -10.89 15.91 19.58
C VAL A 32 -12.11 16.85 19.69
N ALA A 33 -12.04 17.86 20.58
CA ALA A 33 -13.11 18.86 20.71
C ALA A 33 -13.29 19.72 19.44
N ALA A 34 -12.20 20.03 18.75
CA ALA A 34 -12.26 20.80 17.51
C ALA A 34 -12.86 20.02 16.32
N LEU A 35 -12.88 18.67 16.37
CA LEU A 35 -13.54 17.85 15.36
C LEU A 35 -15.05 18.10 15.31
N ASP A 36 -15.71 18.35 16.46
CA ASP A 36 -17.15 18.64 16.50
C ASP A 36 -17.50 19.91 15.71
N ALA A 37 -16.61 20.90 15.69
CA ALA A 37 -16.78 22.14 14.94
C ALA A 37 -16.38 22.01 13.45
N SER A 38 -15.91 20.85 13.03
CA SER A 38 -15.33 20.60 11.71
C SER A 38 -16.05 19.47 10.95
N PRO A 39 -17.31 19.66 10.51
CA PRO A 39 -18.13 18.58 9.93
C PRO A 39 -17.56 17.99 8.63
N GLY A 40 -16.60 18.65 7.99
CA GLY A 40 -15.90 18.15 6.81
C GLY A 40 -14.85 17.08 7.12
N MET A 41 -14.43 16.91 8.39
CA MET A 41 -13.46 15.93 8.81
C MET A 41 -14.16 14.69 9.37
N ARG A 42 -14.06 13.54 8.68
CA ARG A 42 -14.52 12.27 9.23
C ARG A 42 -13.50 11.76 10.24
N ALA A 43 -13.91 11.61 11.50
CA ALA A 43 -13.09 11.00 12.55
C ALA A 43 -13.46 9.52 12.73
N VAL A 44 -12.47 8.64 12.71
CA VAL A 44 -12.64 7.19 12.87
C VAL A 44 -11.84 6.72 14.08
N LEU A 45 -12.52 6.21 15.09
CA LEU A 45 -11.86 5.70 16.30
C LEU A 45 -11.29 4.31 16.04
N CYS A 46 -10.01 4.14 16.35
CA CYS A 46 -9.30 2.88 16.36
C CYS A 46 -8.81 2.58 17.78
N LEU A 47 -8.90 1.31 18.23
CA LEU A 47 -8.51 0.94 19.60
C LEU A 47 -6.99 0.72 19.77
N PHE A 48 -6.24 0.81 18.70
CA PHE A 48 -4.79 0.65 18.67
C PHE A 48 -4.19 1.49 17.54
N GLU A 49 -3.10 2.19 17.80
CA GLU A 49 -2.50 3.11 16.84
C GLU A 49 -2.02 2.40 15.56
N GLY A 50 -1.60 1.13 15.66
CA GLY A 50 -1.31 0.31 14.48
C GLY A 50 -2.52 0.11 13.58
N VAL A 51 -3.74 0.08 14.14
CA VAL A 51 -4.98 0.07 13.35
C VAL A 51 -5.20 1.42 12.69
N ALA A 52 -5.03 2.52 13.42
CA ALA A 52 -5.22 3.86 12.87
C ALA A 52 -4.29 4.13 11.68
N THR A 53 -3.00 3.81 11.83
CA THR A 53 -1.99 4.04 10.80
C THR A 53 -2.13 3.12 9.58
N GLY A 54 -2.53 1.86 9.79
CA GLY A 54 -2.83 0.94 8.70
C GLY A 54 -4.11 1.30 7.94
N ALA A 55 -5.13 1.82 8.64
CA ALA A 55 -6.34 2.33 8.00
C ALA A 55 -6.06 3.57 7.15
N ALA A 56 -5.22 4.49 7.64
CA ALA A 56 -4.77 5.64 6.86
C ALA A 56 -4.01 5.21 5.58
N ASP A 57 -3.19 4.17 5.67
CA ASP A 57 -2.50 3.57 4.53
C ASP A 57 -3.50 3.02 3.49
N GLY A 58 -4.46 2.19 3.92
CA GLY A 58 -5.49 1.61 3.04
C GLY A 58 -6.35 2.68 2.37
N TYR A 59 -6.77 3.71 3.14
CA TYR A 59 -7.50 4.84 2.59
C TYR A 59 -6.72 5.56 1.49
N ALA A 60 -5.47 5.89 1.77
CA ALA A 60 -4.63 6.63 0.83
C ALA A 60 -4.37 5.84 -0.47
N ARG A 61 -4.19 4.52 -0.40
CA ARG A 61 -4.01 3.65 -1.58
C ARG A 61 -5.23 3.63 -2.49
N ILE A 62 -6.44 3.65 -1.93
CA ILE A 62 -7.68 3.59 -2.71
C ILE A 62 -8.17 4.98 -3.11
N ALA A 63 -8.19 5.95 -2.20
CA ALA A 63 -8.67 7.30 -2.47
C ALA A 63 -7.71 8.11 -3.36
N GLY A 64 -6.41 7.75 -3.39
CA GLY A 64 -5.39 8.51 -4.12
C GLY A 64 -5.09 9.89 -3.53
N LYS A 65 -5.51 10.15 -2.29
CA LYS A 65 -5.32 11.41 -1.56
C LYS A 65 -4.86 11.15 -0.12
N PRO A 66 -4.30 12.15 0.58
CA PRO A 66 -3.79 11.94 1.93
C PRO A 66 -4.89 11.68 2.95
N ALA A 67 -4.57 10.87 3.97
CA ALA A 67 -5.33 10.71 5.20
C ALA A 67 -4.55 11.30 6.38
N ALA A 68 -5.26 11.73 7.44
CA ALA A 68 -4.64 12.06 8.71
C ALA A 68 -4.71 10.91 9.71
N THR A 69 -3.75 10.88 10.63
CA THR A 69 -3.82 10.09 11.87
C THR A 69 -3.67 10.99 13.09
N LEU A 70 -4.26 10.62 14.23
CA LEU A 70 -4.06 11.29 15.50
C LEU A 70 -3.57 10.26 16.52
N LEU A 71 -2.33 10.43 17.00
CA LEU A 71 -1.63 9.49 17.86
C LEU A 71 -1.21 10.14 19.17
N HIS A 72 -1.27 9.36 20.27
CA HIS A 72 -0.98 9.86 21.61
C HIS A 72 0.51 9.81 21.95
N LEU A 73 1.18 10.94 21.85
CA LEU A 73 2.60 11.16 22.20
C LEU A 73 3.53 10.07 21.58
N GLY A 74 4.71 9.92 22.16
CA GLY A 74 5.69 8.94 21.70
C GLY A 74 5.24 7.49 21.79
N PRO A 75 4.63 7.02 22.89
CA PRO A 75 4.10 5.66 22.97
C PRO A 75 3.06 5.35 21.89
N GLY A 76 2.12 6.26 21.61
CA GLY A 76 1.13 6.09 20.55
C GLY A 76 1.78 6.07 19.17
N MET A 77 2.77 6.95 18.93
CA MET A 77 3.52 6.90 17.69
C MET A 77 4.29 5.59 17.55
N ALA A 78 4.94 5.11 18.62
CA ALA A 78 5.68 3.85 18.61
C ALA A 78 4.78 2.66 18.27
N ASN A 79 3.56 2.59 18.81
CA ASN A 79 2.56 1.59 18.45
C ASN A 79 2.15 1.63 16.97
N GLY A 80 2.14 2.82 16.35
CA GLY A 80 1.78 3.00 14.94
C GLY A 80 2.91 2.73 13.95
N LEU A 81 4.18 2.64 14.39
CA LEU A 81 5.37 2.62 13.53
C LEU A 81 5.38 1.47 12.52
N ALA A 82 4.91 0.27 12.89
CA ALA A 82 4.91 -0.90 12.00
C ALA A 82 4.10 -0.62 10.72
N ASN A 83 2.88 -0.10 10.87
CA ASN A 83 2.03 0.21 9.71
C ASN A 83 2.42 1.52 9.02
N LEU A 84 3.01 2.51 9.72
CA LEU A 84 3.64 3.66 9.07
C LEU A 84 4.86 3.23 8.22
N HIS A 85 5.61 2.20 8.63
CA HIS A 85 6.66 1.61 7.80
C HIS A 85 6.07 1.00 6.52
N ASN A 86 4.97 0.23 6.61
CA ASN A 86 4.27 -0.31 5.45
C ASN A 86 3.78 0.81 4.52
N ALA A 87 3.16 1.86 5.08
CA ALA A 87 2.70 3.03 4.35
C ALA A 87 3.84 3.77 3.62
N ARG A 88 5.01 3.92 4.27
CA ARG A 88 6.21 4.46 3.64
C ARG A 88 6.64 3.62 2.42
N ARG A 89 6.59 2.29 2.55
CA ARG A 89 6.95 1.37 1.46
C ARG A 89 5.91 1.40 0.34
N ALA A 90 4.63 1.63 0.67
CA ALA A 90 3.54 1.81 -0.27
C ALA A 90 3.54 3.19 -0.96
N HIS A 91 4.36 4.13 -0.49
CA HIS A 91 4.29 5.53 -0.90
C HIS A 91 2.92 6.17 -0.63
N SER A 92 2.25 5.75 0.43
CA SER A 92 0.97 6.31 0.84
C SER A 92 1.17 7.71 1.42
N PRO A 93 0.45 8.72 0.93
CA PRO A 93 0.47 10.04 1.53
C PRO A 93 -0.30 10.01 2.86
N ILE A 94 0.41 10.24 3.97
CA ILE A 94 -0.19 10.31 5.32
C ILE A 94 0.32 11.56 6.03
N VAL A 95 -0.60 12.33 6.62
CA VAL A 95 -0.27 13.38 7.58
C VAL A 95 -0.48 12.82 8.98
N ASN A 96 0.61 12.42 9.62
CA ASN A 96 0.60 11.81 10.94
C ASN A 96 0.69 12.89 12.02
N VAL A 97 -0.42 13.21 12.68
CA VAL A 97 -0.47 14.18 13.79
C VAL A 97 -0.21 13.44 15.09
N VAL A 98 0.85 13.82 15.79
CA VAL A 98 1.25 13.24 17.07
C VAL A 98 1.20 14.34 18.12
N GLY A 99 0.39 14.14 19.16
CA GLY A 99 0.40 15.05 20.31
C GLY A 99 1.74 15.05 21.03
N ASP A 100 2.04 16.14 21.71
CA ASP A 100 3.22 16.24 22.57
C ASP A 100 2.88 17.00 23.84
N HIS A 101 3.71 16.89 24.87
CA HIS A 101 3.59 17.72 26.06
C HIS A 101 3.66 19.21 25.71
N ALA A 102 3.01 20.04 26.53
CA ALA A 102 3.13 21.49 26.42
C ALA A 102 4.62 21.92 26.44
N THR A 103 4.97 22.92 25.64
CA THR A 103 6.37 23.34 25.43
C THR A 103 7.13 23.61 26.72
N TYR A 104 6.46 24.20 27.71
CA TYR A 104 7.03 24.46 29.04
C TYR A 104 7.14 23.20 29.92
N HIS A 105 6.39 22.14 29.60
CA HIS A 105 6.33 20.89 30.38
C HIS A 105 7.35 19.83 29.90
N GLN A 106 7.77 19.86 28.66
CA GLN A 106 8.70 18.89 28.06
C GLN A 106 9.99 18.71 28.86
N LYS A 107 10.48 19.78 29.50
CA LYS A 107 11.72 19.76 30.32
C LYS A 107 11.60 18.99 31.64
N LEU A 108 10.38 18.62 32.04
CA LEU A 108 10.13 17.98 33.33
C LEU A 108 10.22 16.45 33.29
N ASP A 109 10.50 15.87 32.13
CA ASP A 109 10.60 14.43 31.90
C ASP A 109 9.40 13.67 32.49
N ALA A 110 8.21 14.10 32.12
CA ALA A 110 6.95 13.49 32.54
C ALA A 110 6.87 12.02 32.05
N PRO A 111 6.04 11.14 32.68
CA PRO A 111 6.02 9.71 32.38
C PRO A 111 5.84 9.33 30.91
N LEU A 112 5.24 10.17 30.09
CA LEU A 112 5.03 9.94 28.64
C LEU A 112 5.98 10.75 27.78
N GLN A 113 6.92 11.51 28.37
CA GLN A 113 7.93 12.25 27.61
C GLN A 113 8.84 11.29 26.84
N SER A 114 9.06 11.58 25.58
CA SER A 114 9.92 10.79 24.71
C SER A 114 10.41 11.60 23.51
N ASP A 115 11.45 11.11 22.85
CA ASP A 115 11.99 11.72 21.63
C ASP A 115 11.13 11.32 20.41
N ILE A 116 10.03 12.05 20.19
CA ILE A 116 9.10 11.81 19.07
C ILE A 116 9.78 12.15 17.73
N ASP A 117 10.69 13.13 17.72
CA ASP A 117 11.44 13.52 16.51
C ASP A 117 12.31 12.35 16.02
N ALA A 118 12.96 11.60 16.93
CA ALA A 118 13.71 10.41 16.56
C ALA A 118 12.83 9.33 15.92
N LEU A 119 11.60 9.11 16.43
CA LEU A 119 10.65 8.18 15.84
C LEU A 119 10.20 8.63 14.43
N GLY A 120 9.93 9.91 14.25
CA GLY A 120 9.58 10.49 12.94
C GLY A 120 10.73 10.36 11.94
N ASN A 121 11.96 10.63 12.37
CA ASN A 121 13.16 10.47 11.54
C ASN A 121 13.43 9.01 11.18
N TRP A 122 13.15 8.05 12.08
CA TRP A 122 13.28 6.62 11.79
C TRP A 122 12.43 6.20 10.58
N LEU A 123 11.25 6.78 10.41
CA LEU A 123 10.38 6.54 9.26
C LEU A 123 10.96 7.06 7.93
N GLN A 124 12.06 7.83 7.95
CA GLN A 124 12.61 8.50 6.75
C GLN A 124 11.55 9.37 6.04
N GLY A 125 10.56 9.84 6.79
CA GLY A 125 9.57 10.82 6.38
C GLY A 125 10.07 12.25 6.62
N THR A 126 9.13 13.19 6.70
CA THR A 126 9.40 14.56 7.15
C THR A 126 8.80 14.78 8.52
N VAL A 127 9.50 15.53 9.38
CA VAL A 127 9.03 15.91 10.71
C VAL A 127 8.84 17.43 10.73
N HIS A 128 7.68 17.86 11.20
CA HIS A 128 7.25 19.24 11.26
C HIS A 128 6.84 19.55 12.70
N ARG A 129 7.52 20.49 13.34
CA ARG A 129 7.23 20.91 14.72
C ARG A 129 7.04 22.43 14.74
N PRO A 130 5.81 22.94 14.96
CA PRO A 130 5.58 24.38 15.10
C PRO A 130 6.18 24.89 16.42
N ALA A 131 6.78 26.08 16.39
CA ALA A 131 7.32 26.73 17.58
C ALA A 131 6.31 27.67 18.24
N SER A 132 5.24 28.05 17.52
CA SER A 132 4.21 28.95 17.99
C SER A 132 2.89 28.72 17.27
N THR A 133 1.77 29.28 17.81
CA THR A 133 0.48 29.22 17.12
C THR A 133 0.47 29.94 15.78
N ALA A 134 1.32 30.95 15.60
CA ALA A 134 1.47 31.69 14.34
C ALA A 134 2.06 30.82 13.21
N GLU A 135 2.81 29.77 13.56
CA GLU A 135 3.41 28.86 12.58
C GLU A 135 2.53 27.66 12.22
N LEU A 136 1.43 27.40 12.96
CA LEU A 136 0.60 26.20 12.80
C LEU A 136 0.10 26.02 11.36
N ALA A 137 -0.49 27.07 10.78
CA ALA A 137 -1.03 26.99 9.42
C ALA A 137 0.06 26.61 8.40
N ALA A 138 1.20 27.30 8.43
CA ALA A 138 2.32 27.03 7.53
C ALA A 138 2.93 25.64 7.77
N THR A 139 2.99 25.19 9.02
CA THR A 139 3.49 23.86 9.38
C THR A 139 2.61 22.76 8.82
N VAL A 140 1.28 22.87 8.93
CA VAL A 140 0.34 21.90 8.37
C VAL A 140 0.42 21.87 6.84
N ASP A 141 0.47 23.06 6.20
CA ASP A 141 0.62 23.16 4.75
C ASP A 141 1.91 22.49 4.25
N ALA A 142 3.01 22.71 4.95
CA ALA A 142 4.29 22.09 4.64
C ALA A 142 4.25 20.56 4.82
N ALA A 143 3.54 20.07 5.84
CA ALA A 143 3.35 18.64 6.05
C ALA A 143 2.51 18.01 4.94
N ILE A 144 1.40 18.63 4.52
CA ILE A 144 0.57 18.17 3.41
C ILE A 144 1.36 18.16 2.11
N ALA A 145 2.06 19.24 1.80
CA ALA A 145 2.93 19.34 0.62
C ALA A 145 4.01 18.24 0.64
N SER A 146 4.61 17.99 1.80
CA SER A 146 5.56 16.91 1.97
C SER A 146 4.93 15.53 1.76
N ALA A 147 3.74 15.28 2.36
CA ALA A 147 3.05 13.99 2.23
C ALA A 147 2.68 13.68 0.78
N THR A 148 2.30 14.68 0.00
CA THR A 148 1.88 14.53 -1.40
C THR A 148 3.02 14.64 -2.41
N TYR A 149 4.23 14.98 -1.97
CA TYR A 149 5.38 15.15 -2.88
C TYR A 149 5.80 13.83 -3.55
N GLY A 150 5.98 13.86 -4.86
CA GLY A 150 6.44 12.72 -5.66
C GLY A 150 5.45 11.55 -5.63
N ALA A 151 5.91 10.38 -5.21
CA ALA A 151 5.07 9.19 -5.11
C ALA A 151 4.18 9.15 -3.84
N GLY A 152 4.38 10.07 -2.90
CA GLY A 152 3.75 10.10 -1.59
C GLY A 152 4.67 9.60 -0.47
N ARG A 153 4.44 10.07 0.74
CA ARG A 153 5.21 9.70 1.94
C ARG A 153 4.44 9.97 3.22
N VAL A 154 4.99 9.53 4.34
CA VAL A 154 4.50 9.91 5.67
C VAL A 154 5.15 11.24 6.08
N ALA A 155 4.33 12.24 6.43
CA ALA A 155 4.74 13.49 7.02
C ALA A 155 4.21 13.57 8.45
N THR A 156 5.06 13.76 9.45
CA THR A 156 4.69 13.78 10.86
C THR A 156 4.65 15.23 11.36
N ILE A 157 3.52 15.64 11.93
CA ILE A 157 3.36 16.87 12.68
C ILE A 157 3.42 16.53 14.16
N ILE A 158 4.38 17.09 14.90
CA ILE A 158 4.44 16.98 16.35
C ILE A 158 3.78 18.21 16.93
N LEU A 159 2.61 18.04 17.56
CA LEU A 159 1.73 19.12 18.01
C LEU A 159 1.79 19.28 19.54
N PRO A 160 2.53 20.27 20.09
CA PRO A 160 2.53 20.57 21.52
C PRO A 160 1.13 20.93 22.04
N ALA A 161 0.79 20.43 23.22
CA ALA A 161 -0.54 20.61 23.80
C ALA A 161 -0.92 22.08 24.01
N ASP A 162 0.02 22.94 24.45
CA ASP A 162 -0.22 24.37 24.64
C ASP A 162 -0.50 25.10 23.32
N LEU A 163 0.11 24.70 22.22
CA LEU A 163 -0.22 25.26 20.91
C LEU A 163 -1.61 24.78 20.43
N SER A 164 -2.03 23.59 20.85
CA SER A 164 -3.35 23.04 20.52
C SER A 164 -4.49 23.81 21.17
N TRP A 165 -4.36 24.26 22.44
CA TRP A 165 -5.42 24.97 23.15
C TRP A 165 -5.34 26.51 23.06
N SER A 166 -4.19 27.07 22.68
CA SER A 166 -4.01 28.51 22.59
C SER A 166 -4.75 29.12 21.39
N GLU A 167 -5.07 30.41 21.47
CA GLU A 167 -5.67 31.16 20.34
C GLU A 167 -4.75 31.11 19.11
N SER A 168 -5.33 30.88 17.95
CA SER A 168 -4.63 30.83 16.66
C SER A 168 -5.54 31.36 15.55
N ASN A 169 -4.94 31.86 14.48
CA ASN A 169 -5.64 32.28 13.27
C ASN A 169 -5.25 31.38 12.10
N SER A 170 -6.25 30.95 11.33
CA SER A 170 -6.07 30.13 10.14
C SER A 170 -5.83 30.93 8.85
N ASP A 171 -5.57 32.25 8.96
CA ASP A 171 -5.45 33.15 7.82
C ASP A 171 -4.30 32.77 6.88
N GLY A 172 -4.65 32.35 5.67
CA GLY A 172 -3.73 32.00 4.58
C GLY A 172 -4.40 31.12 3.51
N ALA A 173 -4.09 31.36 2.25
CA ALA A 173 -4.53 30.47 1.17
C ALA A 173 -3.79 29.14 1.24
N ALA A 174 -4.50 28.01 1.13
CA ALA A 174 -3.88 26.70 1.01
C ALA A 174 -3.00 26.64 -0.26
N PRO A 175 -1.80 26.06 -0.21
CA PRO A 175 -1.02 25.84 -1.41
C PRO A 175 -1.79 24.92 -2.36
N PRO A 176 -1.78 25.20 -3.69
CA PRO A 176 -2.46 24.33 -4.65
C PRO A 176 -1.80 22.95 -4.65
N MET A 177 -2.62 21.91 -4.62
CA MET A 177 -2.15 20.53 -4.86
C MET A 177 -1.60 20.45 -6.28
N THR A 178 -0.32 20.11 -6.42
CA THR A 178 0.31 19.94 -7.73
C THR A 178 -0.01 18.53 -8.24
N PRO A 179 -0.63 18.37 -9.45
CA PRO A 179 -0.84 17.06 -10.04
C PRO A 179 0.49 16.32 -10.28
N ARG A 180 0.46 15.00 -10.13
CA ARG A 180 1.59 14.12 -10.47
C ARG A 180 1.72 14.04 -11.99
N ASP A 181 2.66 14.75 -12.57
CA ASP A 181 2.92 14.72 -14.00
C ASP A 181 4.04 13.75 -14.40
N ALA A 182 3.79 12.97 -15.44
CA ALA A 182 4.70 11.95 -15.98
C ALA A 182 5.91 12.50 -16.73
N LEU A 183 5.75 13.64 -17.40
CA LEU A 183 6.80 14.45 -17.99
C LEU A 183 6.90 15.76 -17.21
N THR A 184 8.10 16.29 -17.08
CA THR A 184 8.25 17.67 -16.60
C THR A 184 7.50 18.59 -17.56
N SER A 185 6.99 19.73 -17.07
CA SER A 185 6.30 20.72 -17.92
C SER A 185 7.15 21.07 -19.13
N ARG A 186 8.46 21.16 -18.94
CA ARG A 186 9.42 21.48 -20.01
C ARG A 186 9.59 20.37 -21.04
N GLU A 187 9.62 19.12 -20.62
CA GLU A 187 9.67 17.97 -21.56
C GLU A 187 8.39 17.87 -22.38
N ARG A 188 7.24 18.15 -21.76
CA ARG A 188 5.95 18.16 -22.45
C ARG A 188 5.87 19.29 -23.50
N GLU A 189 6.31 20.49 -23.15
CA GLU A 189 6.40 21.62 -24.08
C GLU A 189 7.28 21.28 -25.30
N ILE A 190 8.47 20.74 -25.06
CA ILE A 190 9.40 20.32 -26.12
C ILE A 190 8.76 19.27 -27.01
N MET A 191 8.13 18.22 -26.44
CA MET A 191 7.49 17.16 -27.23
C MET A 191 6.30 17.68 -28.04
N THR A 192 5.54 18.63 -27.51
CA THR A 192 4.43 19.28 -28.22
C THR A 192 4.94 20.05 -29.45
N LEU A 193 6.00 20.83 -29.31
CA LEU A 193 6.60 21.58 -30.42
C LEU A 193 7.21 20.64 -31.47
N VAL A 194 7.85 19.54 -31.06
CA VAL A 194 8.31 18.48 -31.99
C VAL A 194 7.15 17.89 -32.79
N ALA A 195 6.02 17.58 -32.14
CA ALA A 195 4.84 17.05 -32.81
C ALA A 195 4.21 18.05 -33.80
N GLN A 196 4.40 19.35 -33.57
CA GLN A 196 4.00 20.45 -34.49
C GLN A 196 4.99 20.68 -35.62
N GLY A 197 6.12 19.95 -35.66
CA GLY A 197 7.10 20.02 -36.71
C GLY A 197 8.21 21.06 -36.54
N TYR A 198 8.32 21.65 -35.33
CA TYR A 198 9.43 22.61 -35.04
C TYR A 198 10.78 21.90 -35.00
N THR A 199 11.81 22.55 -35.55
CA THR A 199 13.18 22.10 -35.43
C THR A 199 13.75 22.36 -34.04
N ASN A 200 14.81 21.64 -33.61
CA ASN A 200 15.46 21.85 -32.32
C ASN A 200 15.90 23.32 -32.09
N ARG A 201 16.22 24.03 -33.15
CA ARG A 201 16.61 25.45 -33.10
C ARG A 201 15.39 26.33 -32.80
N GLU A 202 14.31 26.13 -33.52
CA GLU A 202 13.06 26.87 -33.30
C GLU A 202 12.48 26.60 -31.91
N ILE A 203 12.54 25.35 -31.43
CA ILE A 203 12.15 24.98 -30.05
C ILE A 203 13.05 25.69 -29.04
N ALA A 204 14.35 25.76 -29.29
CA ALA A 204 15.29 26.45 -28.41
C ALA A 204 15.00 27.95 -28.32
N GLU A 205 14.68 28.58 -29.45
CA GLU A 205 14.30 30.00 -29.55
C GLU A 205 12.96 30.25 -28.85
N GLU A 206 11.91 29.45 -29.12
CA GLU A 206 10.57 29.56 -28.53
C GLU A 206 10.59 29.40 -26.98
N LEU A 207 11.36 28.43 -26.51
CA LEU A 207 11.43 28.10 -25.08
C LEU A 207 12.54 28.84 -24.32
N THR A 208 13.30 29.71 -25.01
CA THR A 208 14.43 30.48 -24.43
C THR A 208 15.45 29.57 -23.71
N ILE A 209 15.86 28.49 -24.37
CA ILE A 209 16.89 27.55 -23.90
C ILE A 209 17.92 27.28 -24.99
N SER A 210 19.01 26.60 -24.64
CA SER A 210 20.00 26.23 -25.67
C SER A 210 19.53 25.03 -26.50
N THR A 211 19.90 24.97 -27.78
CA THR A 211 19.66 23.82 -28.66
C THR A 211 20.18 22.52 -28.05
N ARG A 212 21.33 22.57 -27.35
CA ARG A 212 21.88 21.42 -26.60
C ARG A 212 21.00 20.96 -25.47
N ALA A 213 20.27 21.88 -24.79
CA ALA A 213 19.30 21.52 -23.78
C ALA A 213 18.09 20.82 -24.40
N VAL A 214 17.58 21.30 -25.55
CA VAL A 214 16.52 20.63 -26.32
C VAL A 214 16.96 19.23 -26.74
N GLU A 215 18.14 19.06 -27.29
CA GLU A 215 18.73 17.76 -27.67
C GLU A 215 18.84 16.83 -26.46
N GLY A 216 19.29 17.34 -25.32
CA GLY A 216 19.36 16.58 -24.06
C GLY A 216 17.98 16.10 -23.55
N HIS A 217 16.95 16.94 -23.66
CA HIS A 217 15.58 16.56 -23.30
C HIS A 217 15.02 15.52 -24.28
N LEU A 218 15.21 15.72 -25.59
CA LEU A 218 14.76 14.77 -26.62
C LEU A 218 15.49 13.42 -26.51
N TYR A 219 16.79 13.42 -26.22
CA TYR A 219 17.55 12.20 -25.99
C TYR A 219 16.97 11.40 -24.82
N ARG A 220 16.76 12.06 -23.67
CA ARG A 220 16.13 11.39 -22.51
C ARG A 220 14.73 10.88 -22.81
N ALA A 221 13.94 11.65 -23.56
CA ALA A 221 12.59 11.26 -23.95
C ALA A 221 12.56 10.08 -24.94
N ASN A 222 13.54 9.92 -25.82
CA ASN A 222 13.58 8.89 -26.86
C ASN A 222 14.34 7.62 -26.44
N ARG A 223 15.30 7.73 -25.52
CA ARG A 223 16.16 6.61 -25.10
C ARG A 223 15.39 5.32 -24.72
N PRO A 224 14.31 5.36 -23.91
CA PRO A 224 13.55 4.15 -23.60
C PRO A 224 12.98 3.46 -24.83
N LEU A 225 12.47 4.22 -25.78
CA LEU A 225 11.91 3.70 -27.03
C LEU A 225 12.98 3.02 -27.91
N GLU A 226 14.15 3.61 -28.01
CA GLU A 226 15.30 3.04 -28.77
C GLU A 226 15.79 1.74 -28.12
N ILE A 227 15.90 1.71 -26.80
CA ILE A 227 16.30 0.50 -26.07
C ILE A 227 15.29 -0.63 -26.31
N LEU A 228 13.98 -0.35 -26.18
CA LEU A 228 12.92 -1.33 -26.42
C LEU A 228 12.97 -1.89 -27.85
N LYS A 229 13.17 -1.02 -28.87
CA LYS A 229 13.29 -1.44 -30.27
C LYS A 229 14.55 -2.26 -30.55
N THR A 230 15.66 -1.93 -29.88
CA THR A 230 16.97 -2.54 -30.17
C THR A 230 17.18 -3.85 -29.42
N TYR A 231 16.76 -3.91 -28.15
CA TYR A 231 17.10 -5.02 -27.26
C TYR A 231 15.91 -5.94 -26.93
N GLY A 232 14.66 -5.50 -27.20
CA GLY A 232 13.46 -6.35 -27.14
C GLY A 232 13.43 -7.33 -25.96
N GLU A 233 13.64 -8.60 -26.24
CA GLU A 233 13.62 -9.71 -25.25
C GLU A 233 14.63 -9.57 -24.09
N GLN A 234 15.67 -8.73 -24.26
CA GLN A 234 16.67 -8.47 -23.23
C GLN A 234 16.28 -7.29 -22.31
N VAL A 235 15.09 -6.73 -22.49
CA VAL A 235 14.53 -5.67 -21.65
C VAL A 235 13.50 -6.25 -20.69
N VAL A 236 13.59 -5.85 -19.41
CA VAL A 236 12.54 -6.10 -18.43
C VAL A 236 11.92 -4.77 -18.01
N LEU A 237 10.59 -4.68 -18.10
CA LEU A 237 9.79 -3.62 -17.50
C LEU A 237 9.36 -4.07 -16.11
N LEU A 238 9.86 -3.44 -15.05
CA LEU A 238 9.42 -3.70 -13.68
C LEU A 238 8.43 -2.61 -13.26
N LEU A 239 7.19 -3.03 -13.02
CA LEU A 239 6.04 -2.15 -12.78
C LEU A 239 5.75 -2.02 -11.28
N GLY A 240 5.52 -0.81 -10.81
CA GLY A 240 5.10 -0.49 -9.45
C GLY A 240 4.29 0.80 -9.40
N GLY A 241 3.72 1.13 -8.24
CA GLY A 241 2.93 2.33 -8.03
C GLY A 241 1.84 2.53 -9.10
N PRO A 242 1.75 3.70 -9.76
CA PRO A 242 0.72 3.97 -10.79
C PRO A 242 0.78 3.06 -12.02
N ALA A 243 1.92 2.41 -12.30
CA ALA A 243 2.04 1.48 -13.43
C ALA A 243 1.28 0.15 -13.22
N THR A 244 0.81 -0.12 -12.01
CA THR A 244 0.04 -1.33 -11.67
C THR A 244 -1.49 -1.13 -11.74
N THR A 245 -1.95 0.01 -12.26
CA THR A 245 -3.36 0.23 -12.66
C THR A 245 -3.67 -0.54 -13.94
N SER A 246 -4.97 -0.76 -14.23
CA SER A 246 -5.38 -1.41 -15.48
C SER A 246 -4.80 -0.75 -16.73
N ALA A 247 -4.73 0.58 -16.78
CA ALA A 247 -4.17 1.32 -17.90
C ALA A 247 -2.66 1.06 -18.04
N GLY A 248 -1.90 1.15 -16.92
CA GLY A 248 -0.45 0.89 -16.91
C GLY A 248 -0.12 -0.54 -17.31
N LEU A 249 -0.88 -1.54 -16.80
CA LEU A 249 -0.69 -2.95 -17.14
C LEU A 249 -0.99 -3.22 -18.63
N ARG A 250 -2.06 -2.62 -19.19
CA ARG A 250 -2.36 -2.73 -20.64
C ARG A 250 -1.26 -2.11 -21.48
N ALA A 251 -0.77 -0.92 -21.10
CA ALA A 251 0.32 -0.29 -21.82
C ALA A 251 1.60 -1.15 -21.79
N ALA A 252 1.96 -1.72 -20.64
CA ALA A 252 3.10 -2.62 -20.52
C ALA A 252 2.93 -3.90 -21.36
N ALA A 253 1.74 -4.50 -21.36
CA ALA A 253 1.43 -5.68 -22.18
C ALA A 253 1.54 -5.36 -23.69
N ARG A 254 1.03 -4.21 -24.13
CA ARG A 254 1.18 -3.72 -25.51
C ARG A 254 2.66 -3.56 -25.89
N ILE A 255 3.47 -2.94 -25.02
CA ILE A 255 4.93 -2.81 -25.23
C ILE A 255 5.58 -4.19 -25.35
N SER A 256 5.25 -5.11 -24.46
CA SER A 256 5.76 -6.48 -24.50
C SER A 256 5.41 -7.19 -25.81
N ALA A 257 4.16 -7.08 -26.27
CA ALA A 257 3.72 -7.68 -27.53
C ALA A 257 4.46 -7.10 -28.77
N ALA A 258 4.74 -5.78 -28.76
CA ALA A 258 5.40 -5.12 -29.88
C ALA A 258 6.92 -5.34 -29.93
N THR A 259 7.57 -5.59 -28.79
CA THR A 259 9.04 -5.57 -28.68
C THR A 259 9.64 -6.88 -28.20
N GLY A 260 8.86 -7.77 -27.63
CA GLY A 260 9.34 -8.97 -26.91
C GLY A 260 9.87 -8.68 -25.50
N ALA A 261 9.83 -7.40 -25.03
CA ALA A 261 10.26 -7.05 -23.69
C ALA A 261 9.39 -7.76 -22.64
N LYS A 262 10.01 -8.25 -21.59
CA LYS A 262 9.31 -8.94 -20.49
C LYS A 262 8.73 -7.92 -19.52
N ALA A 263 7.46 -8.03 -19.17
CA ALA A 263 6.86 -7.23 -18.11
C ALA A 263 6.76 -8.04 -16.82
N LEU A 264 7.08 -7.42 -15.69
CA LEU A 264 6.92 -7.95 -14.33
C LEU A 264 6.34 -6.85 -13.44
N VAL A 265 5.52 -7.23 -12.46
CA VAL A 265 5.10 -6.36 -11.36
C VAL A 265 6.05 -6.56 -10.17
N GLU A 266 6.35 -5.53 -9.41
CA GLU A 266 7.11 -5.67 -8.16
C GLU A 266 6.46 -6.69 -7.21
N THR A 267 7.23 -7.29 -6.32
CA THR A 267 6.78 -8.41 -5.46
C THR A 267 5.57 -8.03 -4.61
N PHE A 268 5.57 -6.82 -4.03
CA PHE A 268 4.50 -6.32 -3.15
C PHE A 268 4.03 -4.93 -3.61
N PRO A 269 3.22 -4.85 -4.68
CA PRO A 269 2.68 -3.58 -5.16
C PRO A 269 1.69 -3.00 -4.14
N ALA A 270 1.71 -1.69 -3.95
CA ALA A 270 0.79 -1.01 -3.02
C ALA A 270 -0.68 -1.24 -3.40
N ARG A 271 -0.97 -1.23 -4.70
CA ARG A 271 -2.27 -1.55 -5.30
C ARG A 271 -2.03 -2.18 -6.67
N LEU A 272 -2.67 -3.28 -6.95
CA LEU A 272 -2.57 -4.00 -8.21
C LEU A 272 -3.96 -4.26 -8.78
N ALA A 273 -4.24 -3.76 -9.98
CA ALA A 273 -5.44 -4.12 -10.71
C ALA A 273 -5.33 -5.55 -11.25
N ARG A 274 -6.39 -6.36 -11.11
CA ARG A 274 -6.44 -7.76 -11.55
C ARG A 274 -7.82 -8.15 -12.07
N GLY A 275 -7.91 -9.37 -12.58
CA GLY A 275 -9.14 -9.99 -13.03
C GLY A 275 -9.28 -9.97 -14.56
N ARG A 276 -10.41 -10.50 -15.06
CA ARG A 276 -10.71 -10.49 -16.49
C ARG A 276 -10.63 -9.07 -17.05
N SER A 277 -10.22 -8.93 -18.28
CA SER A 277 -9.99 -7.63 -18.93
C SER A 277 -8.77 -6.85 -18.42
N VAL A 278 -7.97 -7.42 -17.53
CA VAL A 278 -6.68 -6.87 -17.11
C VAL A 278 -5.59 -7.86 -17.51
N PRO A 279 -4.51 -7.43 -18.20
CA PRO A 279 -3.41 -8.34 -18.51
C PRO A 279 -2.82 -8.96 -17.25
N ASP A 280 -2.69 -10.29 -17.24
CA ASP A 280 -2.08 -11.01 -16.13
C ASP A 280 -0.56 -10.96 -16.23
N ILE A 281 0.02 -9.89 -15.68
CA ILE A 281 1.47 -9.70 -15.62
C ILE A 281 1.99 -10.30 -14.32
N PRO A 282 2.94 -11.26 -14.39
CA PRO A 282 3.43 -11.95 -13.20
C PRO A 282 4.17 -11.00 -12.25
N ARG A 283 4.06 -11.25 -10.95
CA ARG A 283 4.87 -10.57 -9.95
C ARG A 283 6.30 -11.12 -9.92
N LEU A 284 7.26 -10.27 -9.61
CA LEU A 284 8.61 -10.69 -9.28
C LEU A 284 8.57 -11.58 -8.03
N GLY A 285 9.23 -12.72 -8.07
CA GLY A 285 9.21 -13.72 -7.02
C GLY A 285 9.72 -13.21 -5.69
N TYR A 286 9.14 -13.69 -4.60
CA TYR A 286 9.59 -13.37 -3.24
C TYR A 286 10.97 -13.98 -2.93
N PHE A 287 11.19 -15.23 -3.33
CA PHE A 287 12.47 -15.89 -3.14
C PHE A 287 13.48 -15.42 -4.19
N ALA A 288 14.72 -15.18 -3.73
CA ALA A 288 15.79 -14.66 -4.57
C ALA A 288 16.05 -15.55 -5.81
N GLU A 289 15.94 -16.85 -5.67
CA GLU A 289 16.13 -17.84 -6.74
C GLU A 289 15.10 -17.64 -7.85
N MET A 290 13.82 -17.47 -7.48
CA MET A 290 12.74 -17.22 -8.44
C MET A 290 12.94 -15.88 -9.17
N ALA A 291 13.28 -14.83 -8.42
CA ALA A 291 13.52 -13.50 -8.99
C ALA A 291 14.73 -13.51 -9.94
N GLN A 292 15.82 -14.20 -9.58
CA GLN A 292 16.99 -14.35 -10.45
C GLN A 292 16.65 -15.09 -11.75
N GLU A 293 15.82 -16.14 -11.68
CA GLU A 293 15.37 -16.85 -12.88
C GLU A 293 14.52 -15.94 -13.76
N GLN A 294 13.61 -15.18 -13.15
CA GLN A 294 12.77 -14.24 -13.90
C GLN A 294 13.58 -13.12 -14.56
N LEU A 295 14.67 -12.68 -13.96
CA LEU A 295 15.55 -11.62 -14.47
C LEU A 295 16.72 -12.13 -15.30
N ARG A 296 16.84 -13.45 -15.54
CA ARG A 296 17.93 -14.03 -16.32
C ARG A 296 17.97 -13.47 -17.74
N GLY A 297 19.17 -13.09 -18.20
CA GLY A 297 19.37 -12.56 -19.54
C GLY A 297 19.01 -11.08 -19.74
N THR A 298 18.57 -10.39 -18.67
CA THR A 298 18.23 -8.96 -18.74
C THR A 298 19.48 -8.11 -18.94
N ARG A 299 19.49 -7.31 -19.99
CA ARG A 299 20.51 -6.28 -20.26
C ARG A 299 20.05 -4.89 -19.87
N HIS A 300 18.77 -4.61 -19.96
CA HIS A 300 18.18 -3.35 -19.59
C HIS A 300 16.97 -3.59 -18.68
N LEU A 301 17.00 -3.00 -17.48
CA LEU A 301 15.90 -3.04 -16.52
C LEU A 301 15.26 -1.65 -16.45
N MET A 302 14.01 -1.53 -16.88
CA MET A 302 13.24 -0.29 -16.83
C MET A 302 12.30 -0.31 -15.63
N LEU A 303 12.52 0.58 -14.67
CA LEU A 303 11.73 0.74 -13.46
C LEU A 303 10.61 1.76 -13.71
N ALA A 304 9.39 1.29 -13.88
CA ALA A 304 8.20 2.14 -14.03
C ALA A 304 7.43 2.20 -12.70
N GLY A 305 7.79 3.13 -11.84
CA GLY A 305 7.22 3.27 -10.50
C GLY A 305 7.70 2.24 -9.47
N ALA A 306 8.44 1.22 -9.89
CA ALA A 306 9.05 0.22 -9.03
C ALA A 306 10.43 0.66 -8.54
N ARG A 307 10.92 0.01 -7.48
CA ARG A 307 12.31 0.13 -7.01
C ARG A 307 13.18 -0.95 -7.64
N SER A 308 14.51 -0.71 -7.65
CA SER A 308 15.46 -1.75 -8.02
C SER A 308 15.28 -2.98 -7.11
N PRO A 309 15.17 -4.20 -7.68
CA PRO A 309 14.86 -5.40 -6.91
C PRO A 309 16.04 -5.85 -6.04
N VAL A 310 15.76 -6.12 -4.78
CA VAL A 310 16.71 -6.68 -3.81
C VAL A 310 16.08 -7.88 -3.11
N ALA A 311 16.91 -8.81 -2.65
CA ALA A 311 16.45 -9.95 -1.85
C ALA A 311 15.83 -9.45 -0.53
N PHE A 312 14.77 -10.10 -0.08
CA PHE A 312 14.09 -9.73 1.17
C PHE A 312 15.03 -9.93 2.37
N PHE A 313 15.76 -11.04 2.37
CA PHE A 313 16.78 -11.38 3.36
C PHE A 313 18.06 -11.82 2.66
N ALA A 314 19.18 -11.65 3.35
CA ALA A 314 20.46 -12.18 2.90
C ALA A 314 20.57 -13.67 3.30
N TYR A 315 20.98 -14.49 2.34
CA TYR A 315 21.25 -15.91 2.56
C TYR A 315 22.69 -16.24 2.15
N PRO A 316 23.34 -17.23 2.78
CA PRO A 316 24.66 -17.70 2.36
C PRO A 316 24.68 -18.05 0.87
N ASN A 317 25.66 -17.54 0.15
CA ASN A 317 25.87 -17.76 -1.29
C ASN A 317 24.76 -17.19 -2.24
N MET A 318 23.85 -16.36 -1.71
CA MET A 318 22.83 -15.68 -2.52
C MET A 318 23.13 -14.18 -2.59
N PRO A 319 22.97 -13.51 -3.75
CA PRO A 319 23.17 -12.09 -3.87
C PRO A 319 22.02 -11.33 -3.19
N GLY A 320 22.35 -10.22 -2.51
CA GLY A 320 21.35 -9.29 -1.98
C GLY A 320 20.75 -8.39 -3.07
N ASP A 321 21.56 -8.00 -4.07
CA ASP A 321 21.08 -7.30 -5.28
C ASP A 321 20.64 -8.34 -6.31
N LEU A 322 19.39 -8.25 -6.76
CA LEU A 322 18.80 -9.20 -7.71
C LEU A 322 18.98 -8.76 -9.17
N VAL A 323 19.48 -7.54 -9.40
CA VAL A 323 19.80 -7.07 -10.75
C VAL A 323 21.00 -7.84 -11.30
N PRO A 324 20.87 -8.52 -12.47
CA PRO A 324 21.99 -9.26 -13.05
C PRO A 324 23.20 -8.37 -13.34
N LYS A 325 24.40 -8.89 -13.11
CA LYS A 325 25.64 -8.14 -13.38
C LYS A 325 25.69 -7.68 -14.85
N GLY A 326 26.00 -6.39 -15.05
CA GLY A 326 26.09 -5.80 -16.39
C GLY A 326 24.75 -5.30 -16.94
N THR A 327 23.66 -5.41 -16.19
CA THR A 327 22.36 -4.82 -16.55
C THR A 327 22.39 -3.30 -16.34
N GLU A 328 21.98 -2.54 -17.35
CA GLU A 328 21.71 -1.10 -17.21
C GLU A 328 20.31 -0.87 -16.63
N VAL A 329 20.23 -0.09 -15.54
CA VAL A 329 18.96 0.25 -14.89
C VAL A 329 18.50 1.64 -15.32
N HIS A 330 17.25 1.74 -15.77
CA HIS A 330 16.62 2.96 -16.24
C HIS A 330 15.36 3.26 -15.43
N THR A 331 15.18 4.51 -14.98
CA THR A 331 13.92 4.95 -14.37
C THR A 331 13.00 5.50 -15.46
N LEU A 332 11.78 5.00 -15.51
CA LEU A 332 10.73 5.42 -16.41
C LEU A 332 9.58 6.04 -15.63
N ALA A 333 9.17 7.24 -15.98
CA ALA A 333 7.97 7.84 -15.41
C ALA A 333 6.74 7.01 -15.82
N THR A 334 5.88 6.68 -14.86
CA THR A 334 4.77 5.72 -15.05
C THR A 334 3.77 6.14 -16.13
N GLY A 335 3.45 7.43 -16.24
CA GLY A 335 2.57 7.95 -17.30
C GLY A 335 3.15 7.89 -18.72
N ARG A 336 4.40 7.48 -18.88
CA ARG A 336 5.00 7.32 -20.21
C ARG A 336 4.78 5.95 -20.85
N LEU A 337 4.24 4.97 -20.12
CA LEU A 337 4.01 3.65 -20.69
C LEU A 337 3.03 3.70 -21.87
N GLU A 338 1.93 4.43 -21.75
CA GLU A 338 0.94 4.60 -22.83
C GLU A 338 1.56 5.33 -24.03
N GLU A 339 2.26 6.45 -23.80
CA GLU A 339 2.98 7.19 -24.85
C GLU A 339 3.97 6.29 -25.61
N ILE A 340 4.73 5.47 -24.90
CA ILE A 340 5.70 4.56 -25.50
C ILE A 340 4.98 3.48 -26.32
N ALA A 341 3.91 2.90 -25.80
CA ALA A 341 3.10 1.90 -26.50
C ALA A 341 2.53 2.47 -27.82
N ASP A 342 2.00 3.69 -27.79
CA ASP A 342 1.47 4.37 -28.96
C ASP A 342 2.56 4.68 -30.00
N ARG A 343 3.71 5.18 -29.58
CA ARG A 343 4.87 5.47 -30.45
C ARG A 343 5.53 4.23 -31.04
N LEU A 344 5.36 3.07 -30.42
CA LEU A 344 5.75 1.78 -30.96
C LEU A 344 4.75 1.27 -32.02
N GLY A 345 3.56 1.88 -32.12
CA GLY A 345 2.45 1.31 -32.89
C GLY A 345 2.01 -0.02 -32.31
N ALA A 346 2.14 -0.20 -30.99
CA ALA A 346 1.92 -1.46 -30.31
C ALA A 346 0.43 -1.86 -30.40
N PRO A 347 0.12 -3.13 -30.82
CA PRO A 347 -1.25 -3.60 -30.96
C PRO A 347 -1.92 -3.72 -29.59
N ASP A 348 -3.24 -3.66 -29.58
CA ASP A 348 -4.00 -4.05 -28.39
C ASP A 348 -3.82 -5.55 -28.14
N VAL A 349 -3.60 -5.90 -26.88
CA VAL A 349 -3.47 -7.28 -26.48
C VAL A 349 -4.87 -7.84 -26.22
N PRO A 350 -5.24 -8.97 -26.84
CA PRO A 350 -6.53 -9.60 -26.58
C PRO A 350 -6.70 -9.89 -25.08
N GLU A 351 -7.89 -9.67 -24.58
CA GLU A 351 -8.23 -10.04 -23.21
C GLU A 351 -8.12 -11.56 -23.07
N PRO A 352 -7.46 -12.08 -22.01
CA PRO A 352 -7.43 -13.52 -21.78
C PRO A 352 -8.88 -14.01 -21.60
N PRO A 353 -9.26 -15.13 -22.24
CA PRO A 353 -10.60 -15.69 -22.09
C PRO A 353 -10.79 -16.05 -20.61
N GLY A 354 -11.72 -15.35 -19.95
CA GLY A 354 -12.07 -15.64 -18.57
C GLY A 354 -12.73 -17.02 -18.48
N ARG A 355 -12.07 -17.97 -17.88
CA ARG A 355 -12.70 -19.23 -17.45
C ARG A 355 -13.03 -19.06 -15.97
N ALA A 356 -14.32 -19.09 -15.62
CA ALA A 356 -14.73 -19.13 -14.22
C ALA A 356 -14.03 -20.32 -13.53
N ALA A 357 -13.43 -20.07 -12.37
CA ALA A 357 -12.86 -21.15 -11.55
C ALA A 357 -14.00 -22.10 -11.16
N GLU A 358 -13.75 -23.39 -11.25
CA GLU A 358 -14.67 -24.40 -10.74
C GLU A 358 -14.55 -24.42 -9.22
N LEU A 359 -15.69 -24.48 -8.51
CA LEU A 359 -15.70 -24.59 -7.06
C LEU A 359 -15.08 -25.92 -6.64
N PRO A 360 -14.04 -25.92 -5.82
CA PRO A 360 -13.46 -27.13 -5.28
C PRO A 360 -14.39 -27.77 -4.25
N THR A 361 -14.13 -29.03 -3.92
CA THR A 361 -14.88 -29.81 -2.91
C THR A 361 -13.93 -30.44 -1.88
N GLY A 362 -14.49 -30.84 -0.74
CA GLY A 362 -13.78 -31.54 0.32
C GLY A 362 -13.06 -30.64 1.32
N PRO A 363 -12.18 -31.19 2.17
CA PRO A 363 -11.49 -30.46 3.22
C PRO A 363 -10.73 -29.22 2.69
N LEU A 364 -10.76 -28.11 3.45
CA LEU A 364 -9.97 -26.93 3.12
C LEU A 364 -8.47 -27.22 3.25
N ARG A 365 -7.74 -26.80 2.23
CA ARG A 365 -6.29 -26.93 2.16
C ARG A 365 -5.69 -25.62 1.62
N SER A 366 -4.37 -25.45 1.81
CA SER A 366 -3.61 -24.31 1.29
C SER A 366 -3.69 -24.19 -0.25
N ASP A 367 -4.07 -25.24 -0.96
CA ASP A 367 -4.14 -25.27 -2.43
C ASP A 367 -5.56 -25.08 -3.02
N ASN A 368 -6.64 -25.10 -2.21
CA ASN A 368 -7.99 -25.02 -2.75
C ASN A 368 -8.85 -23.84 -2.26
N TRP A 369 -8.59 -23.27 -1.11
CA TRP A 369 -9.38 -22.14 -0.59
C TRP A 369 -9.40 -20.93 -1.56
N ALA A 370 -8.26 -20.65 -2.20
CA ALA A 370 -8.14 -19.51 -3.13
C ALA A 370 -9.06 -19.67 -4.36
N ALA A 371 -9.29 -20.89 -4.82
CA ALA A 371 -10.23 -21.17 -5.91
C ALA A 371 -11.67 -20.85 -5.54
N VAL A 372 -12.08 -21.06 -4.26
CA VAL A 372 -13.39 -20.63 -3.76
C VAL A 372 -13.54 -19.12 -3.86
N ILE A 373 -12.55 -18.37 -3.36
CA ILE A 373 -12.56 -16.90 -3.43
C ILE A 373 -12.60 -16.43 -4.88
N GLY A 374 -11.74 -17.01 -5.75
CA GLY A 374 -11.68 -16.63 -7.16
C GLY A 374 -12.97 -16.89 -7.93
N ALA A 375 -13.69 -17.96 -7.61
CA ALA A 375 -14.98 -18.30 -8.24
C ALA A 375 -16.12 -17.37 -7.82
N LEU A 376 -16.08 -16.85 -6.59
CA LEU A 376 -17.18 -16.09 -5.96
C LEU A 376 -16.87 -14.60 -5.77
N LEU A 377 -15.71 -14.13 -6.23
CA LEU A 377 -15.30 -12.74 -6.07
C LEU A 377 -16.27 -11.79 -6.77
N PRO A 378 -16.86 -10.80 -6.07
CA PRO A 378 -17.79 -9.87 -6.69
C PRO A 378 -17.08 -8.85 -7.60
N GLU A 379 -17.85 -8.21 -8.48
CA GLU A 379 -17.38 -7.12 -9.35
C GLU A 379 -16.81 -5.96 -8.51
N ASN A 380 -15.71 -5.39 -8.97
CA ASN A 380 -15.06 -4.24 -8.36
C ASN A 380 -14.62 -4.44 -6.90
N ALA A 381 -14.43 -5.68 -6.46
CA ALA A 381 -13.93 -5.97 -5.12
C ALA A 381 -12.57 -5.31 -4.85
N ILE A 382 -12.28 -5.06 -3.58
CA ILE A 382 -10.95 -4.70 -3.08
C ILE A 382 -10.50 -5.83 -2.17
N ILE A 383 -9.40 -6.49 -2.51
CA ILE A 383 -8.78 -7.51 -1.68
C ILE A 383 -7.65 -6.86 -0.87
N SER A 384 -7.73 -6.91 0.46
CA SER A 384 -6.59 -6.66 1.34
C SER A 384 -5.89 -7.98 1.60
N ASP A 385 -4.74 -8.18 0.96
CA ASP A 385 -4.02 -9.47 0.94
C ASP A 385 -2.89 -9.49 1.97
N GLU A 386 -3.13 -10.19 3.05
CA GLU A 386 -2.14 -10.62 4.03
C GLU A 386 -2.29 -12.14 4.32
N ALA A 387 -2.64 -12.91 3.28
CA ALA A 387 -2.72 -14.36 3.34
C ALA A 387 -1.34 -15.03 3.49
N ASN A 388 -0.26 -14.29 3.27
CA ASN A 388 1.13 -14.71 3.42
C ASN A 388 1.41 -16.05 2.68
N THR A 389 1.95 -17.05 3.40
CA THR A 389 2.29 -18.37 2.82
C THR A 389 1.07 -19.11 2.27
N SER A 390 -0.09 -18.94 2.88
CA SER A 390 -1.34 -19.54 2.40
C SER A 390 -1.82 -18.90 1.09
N GLY A 391 -1.40 -17.68 0.78
CA GLY A 391 -1.83 -16.88 -0.37
C GLY A 391 -1.07 -17.13 -1.68
N LEU A 392 -0.15 -18.07 -1.75
CA LEU A 392 0.71 -18.28 -2.93
C LEU A 392 -0.08 -18.53 -4.23
N LEU A 393 -1.22 -19.22 -4.15
CA LEU A 393 -2.07 -19.54 -5.30
C LEU A 393 -3.20 -18.51 -5.56
N LEU A 394 -3.34 -17.50 -4.72
CA LEU A 394 -4.38 -16.47 -4.87
C LEU A 394 -4.29 -15.72 -6.21
N PRO A 395 -3.09 -15.32 -6.70
CA PRO A 395 -2.99 -14.63 -7.97
C PRO A 395 -3.57 -15.46 -9.13
N ASP A 396 -3.22 -16.74 -9.24
CA ASP A 396 -3.70 -17.61 -10.31
C ASP A 396 -5.20 -17.88 -10.19
N ALA A 397 -5.69 -18.09 -8.97
CA ALA A 397 -7.10 -18.35 -8.71
C ALA A 397 -8.01 -17.16 -9.04
N THR A 398 -7.50 -15.92 -8.92
CA THR A 398 -8.27 -14.69 -9.18
C THR A 398 -8.03 -14.07 -10.55
N ALA A 399 -7.14 -14.62 -11.38
CA ALA A 399 -6.80 -14.06 -12.69
C ALA A 399 -8.02 -13.93 -13.63
N ALA A 400 -8.95 -14.87 -13.59
CA ALA A 400 -10.17 -14.88 -14.39
C ALA A 400 -11.41 -14.33 -13.65
N SER A 401 -11.26 -13.93 -12.40
CA SER A 401 -12.35 -13.32 -11.60
C SER A 401 -12.77 -11.96 -12.18
N PRO A 402 -13.90 -11.39 -11.76
CA PRO A 402 -14.26 -10.03 -12.10
C PRO A 402 -13.14 -9.02 -11.81
N PRO A 403 -13.08 -7.87 -12.50
CA PRO A 403 -12.10 -6.83 -12.24
C PRO A 403 -12.11 -6.41 -10.77
N HIS A 404 -10.92 -6.40 -10.16
CA HIS A 404 -10.73 -6.11 -8.74
C HIS A 404 -9.36 -5.47 -8.49
N ASP A 405 -9.18 -4.88 -7.32
CA ASP A 405 -7.90 -4.37 -6.84
C ASP A 405 -7.35 -5.27 -5.72
N VAL A 406 -6.04 -5.45 -5.68
CA VAL A 406 -5.34 -6.15 -4.60
C VAL A 406 -4.39 -5.18 -3.90
N LEU A 407 -4.51 -5.06 -2.59
CA LEU A 407 -3.62 -4.28 -1.70
C LEU A 407 -2.72 -5.25 -0.96
N THR A 408 -1.42 -5.17 -1.15
CA THR A 408 -0.46 -6.15 -0.60
C THR A 408 0.30 -5.62 0.62
N LEU A 409 1.02 -6.51 1.31
CA LEU A 409 1.87 -6.23 2.46
C LEU A 409 3.20 -5.58 2.02
N THR A 410 3.20 -4.28 1.75
CA THR A 410 4.29 -3.55 1.09
C THR A 410 5.61 -3.47 1.87
N GLY A 411 5.55 -3.42 3.18
CA GLY A 411 6.73 -3.26 4.04
C GLY A 411 7.14 -4.52 4.79
N GLY A 412 6.34 -5.60 4.71
CA GLY A 412 6.60 -6.85 5.39
C GLY A 412 6.31 -6.84 6.90
N ALA A 413 5.84 -5.73 7.47
CA ALA A 413 5.39 -5.68 8.87
C ALA A 413 3.97 -6.23 8.96
N ILE A 414 3.81 -7.45 9.47
CA ILE A 414 2.52 -8.14 9.59
C ILE A 414 1.56 -7.42 10.54
N GLY A 415 0.25 -7.65 10.34
CA GLY A 415 -0.83 -6.91 11.01
C GLY A 415 -1.31 -5.70 10.21
N GLN A 416 -1.02 -5.64 8.91
CA GLN A 416 -1.48 -4.59 7.99
C GLN A 416 -2.87 -4.86 7.42
N GLY A 417 -3.22 -6.12 7.14
CA GLY A 417 -4.34 -6.50 6.28
C GLY A 417 -5.69 -6.02 6.80
N LEU A 418 -6.01 -6.26 8.08
CA LEU A 418 -7.27 -5.80 8.68
C LEU A 418 -7.41 -4.27 8.70
N PRO A 419 -6.41 -3.50 9.17
CA PRO A 419 -6.46 -2.04 9.11
C PRO A 419 -6.57 -1.47 7.69
N VAL A 420 -5.82 -2.02 6.73
CA VAL A 420 -5.89 -1.58 5.32
C VAL A 420 -7.28 -1.80 4.75
N ALA A 421 -7.97 -2.89 5.10
CA ALA A 421 -9.35 -3.14 4.70
C ALA A 421 -10.31 -2.06 5.23
N ILE A 422 -10.14 -1.58 6.48
CA ILE A 422 -10.91 -0.46 7.05
C ILE A 422 -10.73 0.78 6.17
N GLY A 423 -9.49 1.16 5.90
CA GLY A 423 -9.20 2.34 5.09
C GLY A 423 -9.78 2.24 3.68
N ALA A 424 -9.67 1.06 3.06
CA ALA A 424 -10.22 0.80 1.73
C ALA A 424 -11.75 0.92 1.70
N ALA A 425 -12.45 0.36 2.69
CA ALA A 425 -13.92 0.44 2.79
C ALA A 425 -14.40 1.89 3.00
N ILE A 426 -13.68 2.68 3.79
CA ILE A 426 -14.00 4.09 4.00
C ILE A 426 -13.74 4.91 2.73
N ALA A 427 -12.68 4.61 1.98
CA ALA A 427 -12.33 5.28 0.73
C ALA A 427 -13.29 4.96 -0.43
N ALA A 428 -13.85 3.75 -0.43
CA ALA A 428 -14.71 3.25 -1.51
C ALA A 428 -15.95 2.51 -0.95
N PRO A 429 -16.91 3.23 -0.31
CA PRO A 429 -18.01 2.61 0.43
C PRO A 429 -19.02 1.83 -0.44
N HIS A 430 -18.90 1.91 -1.78
CA HIS A 430 -19.74 1.17 -2.71
C HIS A 430 -19.04 -0.06 -3.31
N ARG A 431 -17.86 -0.40 -2.82
CA ARG A 431 -17.06 -1.54 -3.28
C ARG A 431 -16.97 -2.58 -2.16
N PRO A 432 -17.27 -3.87 -2.44
CA PRO A 432 -17.02 -4.93 -1.46
C PRO A 432 -15.53 -4.99 -1.10
N VAL A 433 -15.23 -5.10 0.19
CA VAL A 433 -13.84 -5.26 0.66
C VAL A 433 -13.68 -6.64 1.28
N ILE A 434 -12.64 -7.35 0.86
CA ILE A 434 -12.33 -8.70 1.32
C ILE A 434 -10.94 -8.67 1.95
N ALA A 435 -10.86 -8.95 3.26
CA ALA A 435 -9.59 -9.07 3.97
C ALA A 435 -9.20 -10.55 4.05
N LEU A 436 -8.17 -10.94 3.33
CA LEU A 436 -7.59 -12.28 3.39
C LEU A 436 -6.39 -12.24 4.34
N GLN A 437 -6.53 -12.90 5.47
CA GLN A 437 -5.67 -12.68 6.63
C GLN A 437 -5.14 -14.01 7.18
N SER A 438 -3.82 -14.12 7.40
CA SER A 438 -3.26 -15.27 8.13
C SER A 438 -3.58 -15.18 9.62
N ASP A 439 -3.72 -16.31 10.28
CA ASP A 439 -4.02 -16.45 11.71
C ASP A 439 -3.06 -15.68 12.62
N GLY A 440 -1.77 -15.92 12.50
CA GLY A 440 -0.77 -15.27 13.33
C GLY A 440 -0.67 -13.76 13.11
N SER A 441 -0.80 -13.29 11.86
CA SER A 441 -0.75 -11.86 11.55
C SER A 441 -2.01 -11.10 11.97
N ALA A 442 -3.18 -11.76 11.99
CA ALA A 442 -4.43 -11.18 12.46
C ALA A 442 -4.33 -10.65 13.89
N LEU A 443 -3.62 -11.38 14.75
CA LEU A 443 -3.51 -11.06 16.19
C LEU A 443 -2.79 -9.73 16.47
N TYR A 444 -1.96 -9.24 15.55
CA TYR A 444 -1.25 -7.96 15.71
C TYR A 444 -2.19 -6.76 15.75
N THR A 445 -3.31 -6.83 15.04
CA THR A 445 -4.26 -5.73 14.90
C THR A 445 -5.71 -6.21 14.99
N ILE A 446 -5.97 -7.29 15.71
CA ILE A 446 -7.29 -7.94 15.80
C ILE A 446 -8.40 -7.00 16.29
N SER A 447 -8.04 -5.96 17.06
CA SER A 447 -8.97 -4.90 17.49
C SER A 447 -9.53 -4.07 16.32
N ALA A 448 -9.00 -4.22 15.11
CA ALA A 448 -9.58 -3.68 13.88
C ALA A 448 -11.03 -4.15 13.67
N LEU A 449 -11.38 -5.37 14.11
CA LEU A 449 -12.73 -5.91 14.04
C LEU A 449 -13.74 -5.01 14.77
N TRP A 450 -13.36 -4.45 15.92
CA TRP A 450 -14.20 -3.52 16.65
C TRP A 450 -14.48 -2.24 15.84
N THR A 451 -13.46 -1.68 15.19
CA THR A 451 -13.63 -0.50 14.33
C THR A 451 -14.53 -0.82 13.12
N MET A 452 -14.39 -2.01 12.52
CA MET A 452 -15.26 -2.47 11.43
C MET A 452 -16.72 -2.53 11.89
N ALA A 453 -16.99 -3.12 13.07
CA ALA A 453 -18.32 -3.22 13.65
C ALA A 453 -18.89 -1.83 14.01
N ARG A 454 -18.09 -0.96 14.64
CA ARG A 454 -18.50 0.41 15.00
C ARG A 454 -18.92 1.24 13.80
N GLU A 455 -18.12 1.19 12.73
CA GLU A 455 -18.34 1.98 11.52
C GLU A 455 -19.29 1.29 10.52
N GLN A 456 -19.79 0.08 10.84
CA GLN A 456 -20.66 -0.75 10.00
C GLN A 456 -20.09 -0.91 8.58
N LEU A 457 -18.80 -1.24 8.48
CA LEU A 457 -18.09 -1.35 7.22
C LEU A 457 -18.42 -2.67 6.52
N ASP A 458 -18.69 -2.61 5.23
CA ASP A 458 -18.91 -3.79 4.39
C ASP A 458 -17.58 -4.47 4.08
N ILE A 459 -17.12 -5.30 5.03
CA ILE A 459 -15.85 -6.02 4.96
C ILE A 459 -16.06 -7.49 5.31
N THR A 460 -15.74 -8.38 4.36
CA THR A 460 -15.68 -9.82 4.63
C THR A 460 -14.24 -10.20 4.98
N VAL A 461 -14.01 -10.60 6.22
CA VAL A 461 -12.72 -11.09 6.72
C VAL A 461 -12.68 -12.61 6.57
N VAL A 462 -11.64 -13.14 5.93
CA VAL A 462 -11.37 -14.60 5.89
C VAL A 462 -10.04 -14.83 6.59
N ILE A 463 -10.08 -15.45 7.77
CA ILE A 463 -8.87 -15.89 8.47
C ILE A 463 -8.44 -17.25 7.92
N LEU A 464 -7.25 -17.32 7.34
CA LEU A 464 -6.64 -18.55 6.88
C LEU A 464 -5.89 -19.20 8.04
N ASN A 465 -6.62 -19.96 8.82
CA ASN A 465 -6.17 -20.54 10.08
C ASN A 465 -5.47 -21.88 9.86
N ASN A 466 -4.13 -21.85 9.82
CA ASN A 466 -3.29 -23.03 9.68
C ASN A 466 -2.57 -23.41 11.01
N HIS A 467 -2.88 -22.72 12.10
CA HIS A 467 -2.34 -22.91 13.45
C HIS A 467 -0.82 -22.75 13.54
N ALA A 468 -0.17 -22.02 12.61
CA ALA A 468 1.29 -21.92 12.58
C ALA A 468 1.82 -20.66 11.88
N TYR A 469 3.01 -20.24 12.26
CA TYR A 469 3.84 -19.36 11.45
C TYR A 469 4.56 -20.16 10.35
N ALA A 470 3.80 -20.61 9.34
CA ALA A 470 4.29 -21.52 8.31
C ALA A 470 5.50 -21.00 7.52
N ILE A 471 5.59 -19.66 7.28
CA ILE A 471 6.76 -19.05 6.63
C ILE A 471 8.03 -19.26 7.47
N LEU A 472 7.95 -19.20 8.80
CA LEU A 472 9.10 -19.39 9.67
C LEU A 472 9.55 -20.84 9.72
N GLN A 473 8.61 -21.81 9.57
CA GLN A 473 8.96 -23.23 9.41
C GLN A 473 9.73 -23.47 8.11
N LEU A 474 9.28 -22.83 7.00
CA LEU A 474 9.99 -22.87 5.73
C LEU A 474 11.40 -22.25 5.85
N GLU A 475 11.52 -21.10 6.52
CA GLU A 475 12.81 -20.44 6.71
C GLU A 475 13.78 -21.26 7.56
N LEU A 476 13.31 -21.96 8.60
CA LEU A 476 14.14 -22.89 9.36
C LEU A 476 14.77 -23.97 8.46
N MET A 477 14.02 -24.50 7.51
CA MET A 477 14.53 -25.48 6.53
C MET A 477 15.55 -24.83 5.58
N ARG A 478 15.26 -23.62 5.08
CA ARG A 478 16.11 -22.89 4.12
C ARG A 478 17.47 -22.51 4.69
N VAL A 479 17.54 -22.15 5.97
CA VAL A 479 18.82 -21.84 6.63
C VAL A 479 19.58 -23.08 7.12
N GLY A 480 19.09 -24.29 6.80
CA GLY A 480 19.72 -25.56 7.20
C GLY A 480 19.49 -25.93 8.66
N ALA A 481 18.55 -25.27 9.35
CA ALA A 481 18.18 -25.56 10.74
C ALA A 481 17.03 -26.57 10.85
N SER A 482 16.86 -27.44 9.86
CA SER A 482 15.80 -28.47 9.80
C SER A 482 15.82 -29.46 10.98
N ALA A 483 16.94 -29.60 11.67
CA ALA A 483 17.07 -30.36 12.91
C ALA A 483 16.67 -29.57 14.18
N ALA A 484 15.92 -28.47 14.03
CA ALA A 484 15.46 -27.67 15.14
C ALA A 484 14.62 -28.50 16.13
N GLY A 485 15.02 -28.47 17.40
CA GLY A 485 14.37 -29.24 18.45
C GLY A 485 13.00 -28.69 18.88
N PRO A 486 12.32 -29.35 19.81
CA PRO A 486 10.93 -29.00 20.22
C PRO A 486 10.76 -27.55 20.68
N LYS A 487 11.78 -26.96 21.29
CA LYS A 487 11.73 -25.55 21.74
C LYS A 487 11.61 -24.57 20.58
N ALA A 488 12.36 -24.78 19.49
CA ALA A 488 12.28 -23.93 18.32
C ALA A 488 10.93 -24.13 17.60
N GLN A 489 10.48 -25.36 17.47
CA GLN A 489 9.19 -25.69 16.85
C GLN A 489 8.03 -25.06 17.62
N SER A 490 8.04 -25.10 18.96
CA SER A 490 6.98 -24.51 19.80
C SER A 490 6.82 -23.00 19.65
N LEU A 491 7.86 -22.27 19.19
CA LEU A 491 7.78 -20.83 18.88
C LEU A 491 7.05 -20.54 17.56
N LEU A 492 6.78 -21.55 16.75
CA LEU A 492 6.18 -21.44 15.42
C LEU A 492 4.77 -22.06 15.37
N GLU A 493 4.32 -22.65 16.47
CA GLU A 493 3.01 -23.29 16.64
C GLU A 493 2.01 -22.34 17.31
N LEU A 494 0.80 -22.24 16.76
CA LEU A 494 -0.28 -21.38 17.27
C LEU A 494 -1.49 -22.18 17.78
N SER A 495 -1.37 -23.52 17.94
CA SER A 495 -2.45 -24.40 18.38
C SER A 495 -2.50 -24.65 19.90
N LYS A 496 -1.60 -24.05 20.71
CA LYS A 496 -1.49 -24.30 22.14
C LYS A 496 -1.40 -23.02 22.98
N PRO A 497 -2.53 -22.45 23.44
CA PRO A 497 -3.90 -22.88 23.17
C PRO A 497 -4.35 -22.59 21.73
N ASP A 498 -5.35 -23.30 21.27
CA ASP A 498 -6.01 -23.00 20.00
C ASP A 498 -6.73 -21.65 20.07
N ILE A 499 -6.70 -20.89 18.96
CA ILE A 499 -7.28 -19.55 18.90
C ILE A 499 -8.69 -19.65 18.34
N ASP A 500 -9.68 -19.24 19.12
CA ASP A 500 -11.07 -19.17 18.66
C ASP A 500 -11.37 -17.80 18.04
N PHE A 501 -11.12 -17.67 16.73
CA PHE A 501 -11.38 -16.45 16.00
C PHE A 501 -12.88 -16.09 15.91
N VAL A 502 -13.77 -17.08 15.98
CA VAL A 502 -15.22 -16.85 16.03
C VAL A 502 -15.59 -16.12 17.32
N ALA A 503 -15.18 -16.67 18.48
CA ALA A 503 -15.45 -16.04 19.77
C ALA A 503 -14.81 -14.63 19.89
N ILE A 504 -13.61 -14.44 19.35
CA ILE A 504 -12.94 -13.12 19.31
C ILE A 504 -13.76 -12.12 18.48
N ALA A 505 -14.20 -12.50 17.29
CA ALA A 505 -14.95 -11.61 16.39
C ALA A 505 -16.32 -11.25 17.00
N GLU A 506 -17.05 -12.22 17.55
CA GLU A 506 -18.32 -11.98 18.23
C GLU A 506 -18.14 -11.05 19.44
N GLY A 507 -17.05 -11.20 20.19
CA GLY A 507 -16.69 -10.30 21.29
C GLY A 507 -16.44 -8.84 20.86
N PHE A 508 -16.05 -8.62 19.61
CA PHE A 508 -15.94 -7.30 18.99
C PHE A 508 -17.21 -6.84 18.26
N GLY A 509 -18.27 -7.65 18.25
CA GLY A 509 -19.55 -7.32 17.61
C GLY A 509 -19.58 -7.62 16.09
N VAL A 510 -18.69 -8.47 15.60
CA VAL A 510 -18.66 -8.93 14.21
C VAL A 510 -19.26 -10.33 14.14
N PRO A 511 -20.33 -10.56 13.34
CA PRO A 511 -20.83 -11.91 13.07
C PRO A 511 -19.73 -12.81 12.50
N ALA A 512 -19.62 -14.02 13.03
CA ALA A 512 -18.53 -14.90 12.65
C ALA A 512 -18.96 -16.36 12.49
N THR A 513 -18.29 -17.08 11.61
CA THR A 513 -18.54 -18.48 11.31
C THR A 513 -17.22 -19.22 11.07
N ARG A 514 -17.27 -20.56 11.11
CA ARG A 514 -16.09 -21.40 10.81
C ARG A 514 -16.37 -22.29 9.62
N ALA A 515 -15.37 -22.42 8.73
CA ALA A 515 -15.38 -23.32 7.58
C ALA A 515 -14.21 -24.30 7.66
N THR A 516 -14.46 -25.57 7.38
CA THR A 516 -13.48 -26.66 7.35
C THR A 516 -13.43 -27.34 5.99
N THR A 517 -14.46 -27.12 5.16
CA THR A 517 -14.55 -27.63 3.78
C THR A 517 -14.71 -26.51 2.76
N ALA A 518 -14.39 -26.78 1.52
CA ALA A 518 -14.54 -25.82 0.44
C ALA A 518 -15.99 -25.43 0.18
N GLU A 519 -16.93 -26.38 0.35
CA GLU A 519 -18.37 -26.16 0.23
C GLU A 519 -18.90 -25.24 1.32
N GLU A 520 -18.45 -25.45 2.59
CA GLU A 520 -18.78 -24.56 3.70
C GLU A 520 -18.25 -23.15 3.44
N LEU A 521 -16.97 -23.03 3.05
CA LEU A 521 -16.39 -21.72 2.73
C LEU A 521 -17.17 -21.03 1.60
N ALA A 522 -17.54 -21.75 0.53
CA ALA A 522 -18.29 -21.18 -0.58
C ALA A 522 -19.67 -20.66 -0.14
N THR A 523 -20.36 -21.41 0.69
CA THR A 523 -21.69 -21.04 1.22
C THR A 523 -21.58 -19.81 2.13
N LEU A 524 -20.65 -19.82 3.09
CA LEU A 524 -20.47 -18.77 4.08
C LEU A 524 -19.95 -17.49 3.45
N PHE A 525 -19.02 -17.61 2.50
CA PHE A 525 -18.47 -16.46 1.77
C PHE A 525 -19.54 -15.77 0.91
N SER A 526 -20.36 -16.56 0.20
CA SER A 526 -21.48 -16.00 -0.57
C SER A 526 -22.50 -15.28 0.30
N ALA A 527 -22.81 -15.85 1.49
CA ALA A 527 -23.72 -15.22 2.43
C ALA A 527 -23.14 -13.92 3.00
N ALA A 528 -21.86 -13.93 3.41
CA ALA A 528 -21.17 -12.76 3.95
C ALA A 528 -21.10 -11.59 2.98
N ILE A 529 -20.86 -11.86 1.68
CA ILE A 529 -20.84 -10.80 0.64
C ILE A 529 -22.26 -10.24 0.38
N ALA A 530 -23.30 -11.05 0.52
CA ALA A 530 -24.68 -10.64 0.26
C ALA A 530 -25.30 -9.81 1.40
N GLU A 531 -24.72 -9.87 2.61
CA GLU A 531 -25.21 -9.17 3.79
C GLU A 531 -24.34 -7.96 4.10
N PRO A 532 -24.87 -6.72 4.12
CA PRO A 532 -24.10 -5.53 4.45
C PRO A 532 -23.54 -5.56 5.87
N GLY A 533 -22.35 -5.04 6.05
CA GLY A 533 -21.65 -4.96 7.32
C GLY A 533 -20.46 -5.91 7.42
N PRO A 534 -19.73 -5.89 8.55
CA PRO A 534 -18.55 -6.71 8.72
C PRO A 534 -18.92 -8.17 9.06
N HIS A 535 -18.22 -9.12 8.43
CA HIS A 535 -18.34 -10.56 8.69
C HIS A 535 -16.96 -11.18 8.81
N LEU A 536 -16.83 -12.23 9.63
CA LEU A 536 -15.60 -13.00 9.72
C LEU A 536 -15.88 -14.49 9.46
N ILE A 537 -15.01 -15.11 8.63
CA ILE A 537 -14.98 -16.55 8.39
C ILE A 537 -13.64 -17.09 8.86
N ASP A 538 -13.63 -17.94 9.88
CA ASP A 538 -12.46 -18.70 10.30
C ASP A 538 -12.32 -19.94 9.40
N ALA A 539 -11.51 -19.81 8.36
CA ALA A 539 -11.25 -20.89 7.40
C ALA A 539 -10.07 -21.74 7.88
N VAL A 540 -10.38 -22.90 8.47
CA VAL A 540 -9.38 -23.85 8.97
C VAL A 540 -8.74 -24.58 7.79
N VAL A 541 -7.53 -24.20 7.45
CA VAL A 541 -6.79 -24.76 6.32
C VAL A 541 -5.65 -25.67 6.81
N SER A 542 -5.37 -26.76 6.09
CA SER A 542 -4.17 -27.54 6.40
C SER A 542 -2.91 -26.68 6.18
N ALA A 543 -1.94 -26.80 7.07
CA ALA A 543 -0.64 -26.16 6.88
C ALA A 543 -0.04 -26.60 5.53
N PRO A 544 0.61 -25.68 4.77
CA PRO A 544 1.28 -26.06 3.54
C PRO A 544 2.39 -27.07 3.85
N SER A 545 2.42 -28.18 3.13
CA SER A 545 3.52 -29.14 3.22
C SER A 545 4.67 -28.66 2.35
N PHE A 546 5.78 -28.30 2.98
CA PHE A 546 7.04 -28.00 2.31
C PHE A 546 7.83 -29.33 2.19
N GLY A 547 7.48 -30.18 1.22
CA GLY A 547 8.16 -31.44 0.94
C GLY A 547 9.41 -31.28 0.10
#